data_a3d6da5de2eff53ce1baff41e9458181
#
_entry.id   a3d6da5de2eff53ce1baff41e9458181
#
_cell.length_a   1.000
_cell.length_b   1.000
_cell.length_c   1.000
_cell.angle_alpha   90.00
_cell.angle_beta   90.00
_cell.angle_gamma   90.00
#
_symmetry.space_group_name_H-M   'P 1'
#
loop_
_entity.id
_entity.type
_entity.pdbx_description
1 polymer ?
#
loop_
_entity_poly.entity_id
_entity_poly.type
_entity_poly.pdbx_seq_one_letter_code
_entity_poly.pdbx_strand_id
1 'polypeptide(L)'
;YMSAPNIVNEWVSHNSCSLDTSYSLLDVNNDNNITDVTKYQNNNTGDKVWFYKINNGLHAWFDVAPWGNDDFWASEEIWNFFNQVGVNATSLNEQEDLSEKNISRIINTIGKNVQFPSDNLLFHIYDDGSVEKRIIIE
;
A
#
# COMPACT_ATOMS: atom_id res chain seq x y z
N TYR A 1 -5.23 -28.22 4.31
CA TYR A 1 -5.02 -26.86 3.79
C TYR A 1 -6.37 -26.25 3.44
N MET A 2 -6.54 -24.96 3.74
CA MET A 2 -7.75 -24.22 3.40
C MET A 2 -7.70 -23.83 1.92
N SER A 3 -8.81 -23.91 1.19
CA SER A 3 -8.86 -23.45 -0.20
C SER A 3 -8.82 -21.92 -0.29
N ALA A 4 -8.34 -21.35 -1.40
CA ALA A 4 -8.30 -19.91 -1.58
C ALA A 4 -9.66 -19.21 -1.36
N PRO A 5 -10.79 -19.72 -1.89
CA PRO A 5 -12.10 -19.14 -1.59
C PRO A 5 -12.44 -19.14 -0.09
N ASN A 6 -12.06 -20.16 0.66
CA ASN A 6 -12.31 -20.19 2.10
C ASN A 6 -11.46 -19.16 2.84
N ILE A 7 -10.20 -18.97 2.44
CA ILE A 7 -9.34 -17.92 3.00
C ILE A 7 -9.95 -16.53 2.74
N VAL A 8 -10.46 -16.29 1.54
CA VAL A 8 -11.14 -15.03 1.20
C VAL A 8 -12.37 -14.82 2.10
N ASN A 9 -13.20 -15.86 2.28
CA ASN A 9 -14.38 -15.77 3.14
C ASN A 9 -14.02 -15.46 4.60
N GLU A 10 -12.92 -16.02 5.13
CA GLU A 10 -12.41 -15.68 6.45
C GLU A 10 -12.03 -14.21 6.57
N TRP A 11 -11.29 -13.66 5.59
CA TRP A 11 -10.94 -12.25 5.58
C TRP A 11 -12.16 -11.33 5.41
N VAL A 12 -13.11 -11.69 4.55
CA VAL A 12 -14.37 -10.96 4.37
C VAL A 12 -15.16 -10.90 5.69
N SER A 13 -15.25 -12.04 6.39
CA SER A 13 -15.91 -12.15 7.70
C SER A 13 -15.17 -11.33 8.76
N HIS A 14 -13.84 -11.51 8.86
CA HIS A 14 -13.00 -10.84 9.86
C HIS A 14 -13.11 -9.31 9.74
N ASN A 15 -13.07 -8.79 8.53
CA ASN A 15 -13.15 -7.35 8.25
C ASN A 15 -14.60 -6.84 8.15
N SER A 16 -15.59 -7.71 8.38
CA SER A 16 -17.02 -7.37 8.23
C SER A 16 -17.34 -6.72 6.88
N CYS A 17 -16.69 -7.20 5.82
CA CYS A 17 -16.90 -6.72 4.46
C CYS A 17 -18.17 -7.31 3.84
N SER A 18 -18.79 -6.57 2.95
CA SER A 18 -19.88 -7.02 2.07
C SER A 18 -19.43 -6.99 0.61
N LEU A 19 -20.14 -7.72 -0.26
CA LEU A 19 -19.86 -7.69 -1.69
C LEU A 19 -20.06 -6.25 -2.22
N ASP A 20 -19.03 -5.74 -2.85
CA ASP A 20 -19.02 -4.45 -3.53
C ASP A 20 -19.28 -4.64 -5.03
N THR A 21 -18.45 -5.43 -5.70
CA THR A 21 -18.62 -5.72 -7.13
C THR A 21 -18.05 -7.10 -7.50
N SER A 22 -18.60 -7.68 -8.58
CA SER A 22 -18.10 -8.93 -9.17
C SER A 22 -18.27 -8.90 -10.68
N TYR A 23 -17.22 -9.26 -11.43
CA TYR A 23 -17.18 -9.28 -12.88
C TYR A 23 -16.08 -10.21 -13.38
N SER A 24 -16.13 -10.58 -14.67
CA SER A 24 -15.03 -11.26 -15.33
C SER A 24 -14.29 -10.29 -16.26
N LEU A 25 -12.97 -10.41 -16.33
CA LEU A 25 -12.16 -9.66 -17.28
C LEU A 25 -12.36 -10.21 -18.70
N LEU A 26 -12.06 -9.38 -19.69
CA LEU A 26 -12.06 -9.84 -21.08
C LEU A 26 -10.81 -10.69 -21.30
N ASP A 27 -10.98 -11.84 -21.96
CA ASP A 27 -9.88 -12.65 -22.45
C ASP A 27 -9.22 -11.95 -23.64
N VAL A 28 -8.23 -11.10 -23.36
CA VAL A 28 -7.59 -10.24 -24.37
C VAL A 28 -6.52 -10.97 -25.18
N ASN A 29 -5.98 -12.05 -24.64
CA ASN A 29 -4.96 -12.88 -25.29
C ASN A 29 -5.52 -14.12 -25.98
N ASN A 30 -6.83 -14.42 -25.81
CA ASN A 30 -7.55 -15.56 -26.36
C ASN A 30 -6.96 -16.92 -25.95
N ASP A 31 -6.49 -17.03 -24.71
CA ASP A 31 -5.94 -18.29 -24.17
C ASP A 31 -6.98 -19.15 -23.42
N ASN A 32 -8.22 -18.67 -23.33
CA ASN A 32 -9.35 -19.24 -22.57
C ASN A 32 -9.12 -19.32 -21.05
N ASN A 33 -8.20 -18.57 -20.50
CA ASN A 33 -8.10 -18.34 -19.08
C ASN A 33 -9.03 -17.17 -18.72
N ILE A 34 -10.05 -17.43 -17.96
CA ILE A 34 -11.00 -16.37 -17.56
C ILE A 34 -10.65 -15.93 -16.15
N THR A 35 -10.43 -14.65 -15.97
CA THR A 35 -10.20 -14.06 -14.66
C THR A 35 -11.49 -13.49 -14.09
N ASP A 36 -11.99 -14.11 -13.03
CA ASP A 36 -13.11 -13.59 -12.24
C ASP A 36 -12.57 -12.69 -11.11
N VAL A 37 -13.11 -11.48 -11.05
CA VAL A 37 -12.75 -10.48 -10.03
C VAL A 37 -13.94 -10.32 -9.08
N THR A 38 -13.67 -10.45 -7.79
CA THR A 38 -14.66 -10.18 -6.74
C THR A 38 -14.03 -9.23 -5.71
N LYS A 39 -14.68 -8.10 -5.48
CA LYS A 39 -14.24 -7.08 -4.54
C LYS A 39 -15.26 -6.96 -3.41
N TYR A 40 -14.78 -6.88 -2.19
CA TYR A 40 -15.56 -6.69 -0.99
C TYR A 40 -15.08 -5.45 -0.25
N GLN A 41 -15.99 -4.77 0.43
CA GLN A 41 -15.67 -3.57 1.20
C GLN A 41 -16.54 -3.47 2.46
N ASN A 42 -15.94 -2.95 3.52
CA ASN A 42 -16.65 -2.44 4.69
C ASN A 42 -16.78 -0.91 4.56
N ASN A 43 -17.98 -0.43 4.31
CA ASN A 43 -18.22 1.00 4.10
C ASN A 43 -18.04 1.87 5.35
N ASN A 44 -17.98 1.24 6.54
CA ASN A 44 -17.82 1.97 7.80
C ASN A 44 -16.33 2.17 8.16
N THR A 45 -15.50 1.15 7.90
CA THR A 45 -14.07 1.16 8.26
C THR A 45 -13.18 1.44 7.05
N GLY A 46 -13.68 1.21 5.83
CA GLY A 46 -12.91 1.32 4.60
C GLY A 46 -12.07 0.07 4.28
N ASP A 47 -12.16 -0.97 5.11
CA ASP A 47 -11.46 -2.24 4.86
C ASP A 47 -11.91 -2.87 3.55
N LYS A 48 -10.97 -3.49 2.84
CA LYS A 48 -11.21 -4.10 1.54
C LYS A 48 -10.61 -5.49 1.45
N VAL A 49 -11.27 -6.36 0.68
CA VAL A 49 -10.75 -7.66 0.26
C VAL A 49 -10.98 -7.80 -1.24
N TRP A 50 -9.91 -7.98 -2.01
CA TRP A 50 -10.00 -8.21 -3.44
C TRP A 50 -9.56 -9.63 -3.76
N PHE A 51 -10.36 -10.32 -4.56
CA PHE A 51 -10.10 -11.68 -4.99
C PHE A 51 -10.11 -11.79 -6.50
N TYR A 52 -8.99 -12.19 -7.07
CA TYR A 52 -8.82 -12.49 -8.49
C TYR A 52 -8.65 -14.00 -8.63
N LYS A 53 -9.57 -14.63 -9.32
CA LYS A 53 -9.57 -16.06 -9.58
C LYS A 53 -9.36 -16.31 -11.05
N ILE A 54 -8.19 -16.82 -11.42
CA ILE A 54 -7.87 -17.19 -12.80
C ILE A 54 -8.25 -18.64 -13.00
N ASN A 55 -9.28 -18.86 -13.81
CA ASN A 55 -9.74 -20.20 -14.16
C ASN A 55 -8.79 -20.77 -15.22
N ASN A 56 -8.32 -21.99 -15.03
CA ASN A 56 -7.29 -22.68 -15.83
C ASN A 56 -5.90 -22.03 -15.82
N GLY A 57 -5.67 -21.00 -14.98
CA GLY A 57 -4.36 -20.38 -14.84
C GLY A 57 -3.31 -21.35 -14.28
N LEU A 58 -2.06 -21.16 -14.67
CA LEU A 58 -0.92 -21.91 -14.16
C LEU A 58 -0.46 -21.31 -12.81
N HIS A 59 0.38 -22.03 -12.09
CA HIS A 59 1.05 -21.52 -10.89
C HIS A 59 2.22 -20.61 -11.30
N ALA A 60 1.91 -19.38 -11.69
CA ALA A 60 2.87 -18.37 -12.14
C ALA A 60 2.49 -16.99 -11.61
N TRP A 61 3.38 -16.02 -11.74
CA TRP A 61 3.06 -14.62 -11.50
C TRP A 61 2.27 -14.10 -12.71
N PHE A 62 1.15 -13.45 -12.43
CA PHE A 62 0.23 -12.97 -13.45
C PHE A 62 0.66 -11.61 -13.99
N ASP A 63 0.96 -11.54 -15.28
CA ASP A 63 1.49 -10.37 -15.97
C ASP A 63 0.96 -10.32 -17.42
N VAL A 64 0.81 -9.10 -17.95
CA VAL A 64 0.49 -8.88 -19.36
C VAL A 64 1.76 -8.89 -20.19
N ALA A 65 1.74 -9.64 -21.29
CA ALA A 65 2.80 -9.85 -22.29
C ALA A 65 4.13 -9.05 -22.13
N PRO A 66 5.29 -9.62 -22.59
CA PRO A 66 5.42 -10.75 -23.50
C PRO A 66 5.53 -12.12 -22.81
N TRP A 67 5.53 -12.18 -21.49
CA TRP A 67 5.80 -13.38 -20.72
C TRP A 67 4.62 -13.89 -19.90
N GLY A 68 3.55 -13.10 -19.78
CA GLY A 68 2.32 -13.43 -19.08
C GLY A 68 1.22 -13.88 -20.02
N ASN A 69 0.39 -14.81 -19.53
CA ASN A 69 -0.81 -15.30 -20.22
C ASN A 69 -2.06 -14.75 -19.55
N ASP A 70 -2.02 -13.49 -19.09
CA ASP A 70 -3.07 -13.01 -18.21
C ASP A 70 -3.71 -11.75 -18.75
N ASP A 71 -4.98 -11.61 -18.42
CA ASP A 71 -5.81 -10.49 -18.84
C ASP A 71 -5.56 -9.22 -18.03
N PHE A 72 -4.65 -9.27 -17.06
CA PHE A 72 -4.35 -8.15 -16.18
C PHE A 72 -2.92 -8.23 -15.64
N TRP A 73 -2.43 -7.12 -15.15
CA TRP A 73 -1.13 -7.01 -14.49
C TRP A 73 -1.30 -7.03 -12.97
N ALA A 74 -0.94 -8.14 -12.33
CA ALA A 74 -1.12 -8.35 -10.90
C ALA A 74 -0.41 -7.29 -10.05
N SER A 75 0.79 -6.86 -10.45
CA SER A 75 1.53 -5.81 -9.73
C SER A 75 0.81 -4.47 -9.74
N GLU A 76 0.17 -4.11 -10.85
CA GLU A 76 -0.63 -2.90 -10.97
C GLU A 76 -1.89 -2.97 -10.11
N GLU A 77 -2.59 -4.10 -10.13
CA GLU A 77 -3.79 -4.29 -9.31
C GLU A 77 -3.47 -4.28 -7.80
N ILE A 78 -2.33 -4.84 -7.40
CA ILE A 78 -1.84 -4.75 -6.01
C ILE A 78 -1.54 -3.28 -5.65
N TRP A 79 -0.88 -2.54 -6.54
CA TRP A 79 -0.61 -1.12 -6.34
C TRP A 79 -1.89 -0.30 -6.23
N ASN A 80 -2.86 -0.56 -7.11
CA ASN A 80 -4.18 0.06 -7.08
C ASN A 80 -4.94 -0.24 -5.77
N PHE A 81 -4.81 -1.47 -5.26
CA PHE A 81 -5.36 -1.85 -3.97
C PHE A 81 -4.75 -0.99 -2.85
N PHE A 82 -3.42 -0.93 -2.75
CA PHE A 82 -2.74 -0.16 -1.70
C PHE A 82 -3.07 1.34 -1.77
N ASN A 83 -3.16 1.91 -2.96
CA ASN A 83 -3.57 3.31 -3.13
C ASN A 83 -4.98 3.58 -2.62
N GLN A 84 -5.90 2.63 -2.73
CA GLN A 84 -7.26 2.79 -2.24
C GLN A 84 -7.39 2.57 -0.73
N VAL A 85 -6.54 1.73 -0.12
CA VAL A 85 -6.56 1.48 1.33
C VAL A 85 -5.75 2.54 2.07
N GLY A 86 -4.65 3.01 1.49
CA GLY A 86 -3.74 3.99 2.08
C GLY A 86 -4.35 5.38 2.27
N VAL A 87 -5.31 5.78 1.42
CA VAL A 87 -5.94 7.12 1.52
C VAL A 87 -6.79 7.26 2.78
N ASN A 88 -7.28 6.16 3.37
CA ASN A 88 -8.03 6.19 4.63
C ASN A 88 -7.13 6.03 5.86
N ALA A 89 -5.89 5.55 5.67
CA ALA A 89 -4.91 5.40 6.74
C ALA A 89 -4.09 6.67 7.00
N THR A 90 -4.14 7.66 6.10
CA THR A 90 -3.38 8.90 6.18
C THR A 90 -4.17 10.10 6.68
N SER A 91 -5.26 9.93 7.41
CA SER A 91 -5.57 10.92 8.42
C SER A 91 -4.76 10.63 9.70
N LEU A 92 -3.45 10.54 9.59
CA LEU A 92 -2.64 11.16 10.60
C LEU A 92 -3.05 12.64 10.54
N ASN A 93 -3.99 13.03 11.38
CA ASN A 93 -4.01 14.40 11.85
C ASN A 93 -2.60 14.61 12.43
N GLU A 94 -1.66 15.09 11.61
CA GLU A 94 -0.69 16.00 12.15
C GLU A 94 -1.52 17.19 12.67
N GLN A 95 -2.10 17.00 13.82
CA GLN A 95 -2.38 18.10 14.69
C GLN A 95 -0.98 18.65 14.94
N GLU A 96 -0.62 19.69 14.18
CA GLU A 96 0.52 20.51 14.53
C GLU A 96 0.28 20.88 16.00
N ASP A 97 0.93 20.13 16.87
CA ASP A 97 1.07 20.55 18.26
C ASP A 97 1.91 21.83 18.18
N LEU A 98 1.20 22.96 18.21
CA LEU A 98 1.81 24.31 18.24
C LEU A 98 2.57 24.56 19.55
N SER A 99 2.92 23.52 20.33
CA SER A 99 3.91 23.61 21.37
C SER A 99 5.23 24.01 20.73
N GLU A 100 5.84 25.09 21.17
CA GLU A 100 7.16 25.54 20.71
C GLU A 100 8.16 24.41 20.99
N LYS A 101 8.47 23.62 19.96
CA LYS A 101 9.46 22.55 20.03
C LYS A 101 10.85 23.16 19.93
N ASN A 102 11.70 22.86 20.89
CA ASN A 102 13.08 23.32 20.86
C ASN A 102 14.00 22.26 20.26
N ILE A 103 14.92 22.69 19.39
CA ILE A 103 15.93 21.80 18.83
C ILE A 103 16.89 21.39 19.94
N SER A 104 16.88 20.13 20.30
CA SER A 104 17.79 19.53 21.28
C SER A 104 19.19 19.29 20.70
N ARG A 105 19.24 18.82 19.46
CA ARG A 105 20.51 18.58 18.73
C ARG A 105 20.29 18.45 17.22
N ILE A 106 21.34 18.73 16.46
CA ILE A 106 21.38 18.54 15.02
C ILE A 106 22.45 17.48 14.71
N ILE A 107 22.08 16.45 13.92
CA ILE A 107 23.01 15.39 13.52
C ILE A 107 23.03 15.27 11.99
N ASN A 108 24.14 14.79 11.46
CA ASN A 108 24.27 14.44 10.04
C ASN A 108 23.85 12.98 9.76
N THR A 109 24.01 12.53 8.52
CA THR A 109 23.63 11.19 8.05
C THR A 109 24.35 10.03 8.75
N ILE A 110 25.50 10.30 9.39
CA ILE A 110 26.26 9.30 10.16
C ILE A 110 26.04 9.42 11.68
N GLY A 111 25.05 10.24 12.11
CA GLY A 111 24.69 10.40 13.52
C GLY A 111 25.61 11.31 14.32
N LYS A 112 26.54 12.05 13.68
CA LYS A 112 27.47 12.96 14.36
C LYS A 112 26.80 14.32 14.59
N ASN A 113 26.93 14.89 15.79
CA ASN A 113 26.49 16.25 16.09
C ASN A 113 27.17 17.28 15.20
N VAL A 114 26.40 18.20 14.64
CA VAL A 114 26.85 19.27 13.75
C VAL A 114 26.52 20.62 14.38
N GLN A 115 27.54 21.47 14.60
CA GLN A 115 27.33 22.84 15.07
C GLN A 115 27.17 23.84 13.92
N PHE A 116 27.76 23.54 12.77
CA PHE A 116 27.65 24.34 11.55
C PHE A 116 27.26 23.42 10.39
N PRO A 117 26.15 23.69 9.69
CA PRO A 117 25.70 22.85 8.61
C PRO A 117 26.66 22.94 7.40
N SER A 118 27.49 21.94 7.24
CA SER A 118 28.32 21.72 6.05
C SER A 118 27.81 20.57 5.17
N ASP A 119 26.82 19.84 5.68
CA ASP A 119 26.25 18.67 5.01
C ASP A 119 24.88 19.04 4.41
N ASN A 120 24.58 18.55 3.21
CA ASN A 120 23.34 18.84 2.50
C ASN A 120 22.11 18.18 3.15
N LEU A 121 22.30 17.21 4.06
CA LEU A 121 21.23 16.50 4.73
C LEU A 121 21.47 16.43 6.23
N LEU A 122 20.55 17.00 7.00
CA LEU A 122 20.59 17.07 8.45
C LEU A 122 19.31 16.51 9.07
N PHE A 123 19.42 16.05 10.32
CA PHE A 123 18.29 15.69 11.17
C PHE A 123 18.27 16.58 12.40
N HIS A 124 17.18 17.34 12.55
CA HIS A 124 16.90 18.11 13.75
C HIS A 124 16.15 17.19 14.71
N ILE A 125 16.69 17.01 15.89
CA ILE A 125 16.07 16.25 16.99
C ILE A 125 15.58 17.25 18.00
N TYR A 126 14.29 17.17 18.31
CA TYR A 126 13.61 18.09 19.23
C TYR A 126 13.59 17.53 20.66
N ASP A 127 13.23 18.38 21.62
CA ASP A 127 13.15 18.06 23.06
C ASP A 127 12.03 17.04 23.37
N ASP A 128 11.01 16.97 22.52
CA ASP A 128 9.92 15.97 22.60
C ASP A 128 10.31 14.59 22.00
N GLY A 129 11.54 14.46 21.48
CA GLY A 129 12.03 13.25 20.80
C GLY A 129 11.65 13.13 19.32
N SER A 130 10.88 14.07 18.78
CA SER A 130 10.57 14.08 17.35
C SER A 130 11.81 14.42 16.51
N VAL A 131 11.82 13.96 15.24
CA VAL A 131 12.96 14.13 14.31
C VAL A 131 12.46 14.74 13.02
N GLU A 132 13.05 15.83 12.60
CA GLU A 132 12.78 16.47 11.33
C GLU A 132 13.99 16.34 10.39
N LYS A 133 13.75 15.90 9.15
CA LYS A 133 14.76 15.85 8.10
C LYS A 133 14.82 17.20 7.38
N ARG A 134 16.01 17.81 7.31
CA ARG A 134 16.26 19.07 6.60
C ARG A 134 17.31 18.89 5.50
N ILE A 135 17.01 19.46 4.32
CA ILE A 135 17.93 19.53 3.19
C ILE A 135 18.32 20.99 3.00
N ILE A 136 19.62 21.27 3.04
CA ILE A 136 20.18 22.60 2.76
C ILE A 136 20.52 22.63 1.27
N ILE A 137 19.90 23.52 0.53
CA ILE A 137 20.16 23.79 -0.89
C ILE A 137 20.88 25.13 -0.93
N GLU A 138 22.16 25.13 -1.37
CA GLU A 138 22.91 26.36 -1.68
C GLU A 138 22.51 26.94 -3.02
#